data_dc86f3bf0d785820618c75d1e10189e6
#
_entry.id   dc86f3bf0d785820618c75d1e10189e6
#
_cell.length_a   1.000
_cell.length_b   1.000
_cell.length_c   1.000
_cell.angle_alpha   90.00
_cell.angle_beta   90.00
_cell.angle_gamma   90.00
#
_symmetry.space_group_name_H-M   'P 1'
#
loop_
_entity.id
_entity.type
_entity.pdbx_description
1 polymer ?
#
loop_
_entity_poly.entity_id
_entity_poly.type
_entity_poly.pdbx_seq_one_letter_code
_entity_poly.pdbx_strand_id
1 'polypeptide(L)'
;MKIEYQETTNDLLARIDIHKKYGSRDIDQWILHLLDPQKGSAVLDVGCGSGKQCFLFYKVLEGDADITGGDVNRELLEKARQENAKIGNRIKLIDLNFNQRFPLNDDQYDLLTSCFAIYYSEDIPFTISEMHRVIKPGGRLFTTGPMPENKRLFYDIIYEATQLPIPPMPGSSRYSSQIFKAIQEQFLKVEVHIFENPLVFENVEPFLAYTRASLSEDRRLWKTLFEDTGGFEHVMQQINNVATQRIAQKGKLVMTKVVGGFIATK
;
A
#
# COMPACT_ATOMS: atom_id res chain seq x y z
N MET A 1 14.54 0.75 12.21
CA MET A 1 14.13 2.17 12.07
C MET A 1 12.61 2.19 12.04
N LYS A 2 11.97 3.01 12.88
CA LYS A 2 10.51 3.19 12.88
C LYS A 2 10.11 3.93 11.61
N ILE A 3 9.14 3.39 10.86
CA ILE A 3 8.52 4.10 9.73
C ILE A 3 7.31 4.84 10.28
N GLU A 4 7.30 6.16 10.15
CA GLU A 4 6.14 6.98 10.48
C GLU A 4 5.33 7.24 9.21
N TYR A 5 4.02 7.05 9.29
CA TYR A 5 3.12 7.47 8.23
C TYR A 5 3.07 8.99 8.18
N GLN A 6 3.63 9.59 7.14
CA GLN A 6 3.79 11.05 7.01
C GLN A 6 2.96 11.63 5.85
N GLU A 7 2.38 10.77 5.04
CA GLU A 7 1.59 11.17 3.89
C GLU A 7 0.29 11.84 4.32
N THR A 8 -0.07 12.95 3.66
CA THR A 8 -1.37 13.56 3.86
C THR A 8 -2.46 12.80 3.09
N THR A 9 -3.71 12.88 3.55
CA THR A 9 -4.85 12.28 2.84
C THR A 9 -4.95 12.80 1.40
N ASN A 10 -4.66 14.08 1.16
CA ASN A 10 -4.69 14.67 -0.18
C ASN A 10 -3.61 14.10 -1.10
N ASP A 11 -2.38 13.91 -0.60
CA ASP A 11 -1.30 13.31 -1.38
C ASP A 11 -1.60 11.85 -1.73
N LEU A 12 -2.15 11.09 -0.78
CA LEU A 12 -2.59 9.72 -1.01
C LEU A 12 -3.66 9.65 -2.11
N LEU A 13 -4.69 10.49 -2.04
CA LEU A 13 -5.75 10.53 -3.05
C LEU A 13 -5.23 10.96 -4.42
N ALA A 14 -4.35 11.97 -4.48
CA ALA A 14 -3.72 12.40 -5.72
C ALA A 14 -2.93 11.25 -6.40
N ARG A 15 -2.17 10.46 -5.61
CA ARG A 15 -1.46 9.30 -6.14
C ARG A 15 -2.41 8.21 -6.65
N ILE A 16 -3.49 7.94 -5.92
CA ILE A 16 -4.51 6.95 -6.33
C ILE A 16 -5.15 7.37 -7.66
N ASP A 17 -5.52 8.64 -7.82
CA ASP A 17 -6.10 9.16 -9.05
C ASP A 17 -5.14 9.06 -10.25
N ILE A 18 -3.87 9.38 -10.03
CA ILE A 18 -2.84 9.23 -11.06
C ILE A 18 -2.67 7.76 -11.46
N HIS A 19 -2.69 6.82 -10.50
CA HIS A 19 -2.65 5.39 -10.81
C HIS A 19 -3.84 4.95 -11.67
N LYS A 20 -5.05 5.43 -11.38
CA LYS A 20 -6.25 5.11 -12.16
C LYS A 20 -6.21 5.70 -13.56
N LYS A 21 -5.71 6.94 -13.69
CA LYS A 21 -5.73 7.69 -14.96
C LYS A 21 -4.63 7.25 -15.92
N TYR A 22 -3.44 6.93 -15.42
CA TYR A 22 -2.26 6.67 -16.24
C TYR A 22 -1.78 5.23 -16.22
N GLY A 23 -2.34 4.40 -15.34
CA GLY A 23 -2.08 2.97 -15.30
C GLY A 23 -2.97 2.18 -16.25
N SER A 24 -2.47 1.03 -16.71
CA SER A 24 -3.18 0.12 -17.61
C SER A 24 -3.81 -1.09 -16.93
N ARG A 25 -3.53 -1.30 -15.64
CA ARG A 25 -3.96 -2.47 -14.87
C ARG A 25 -4.66 -2.08 -13.57
N ASP A 26 -5.68 -2.85 -13.20
CA ASP A 26 -6.46 -2.66 -11.98
C ASP A 26 -5.96 -3.61 -10.88
N ILE A 27 -5.45 -3.04 -9.80
CA ILE A 27 -4.95 -3.80 -8.65
C ILE A 27 -6.08 -4.49 -7.89
N ASP A 28 -7.28 -3.92 -7.87
CA ASP A 28 -8.42 -4.51 -7.16
C ASP A 28 -8.88 -5.80 -7.87
N GLN A 29 -8.91 -5.81 -9.21
CA GLN A 29 -9.18 -7.01 -9.99
C GLN A 29 -8.11 -8.07 -9.79
N TRP A 30 -6.83 -7.66 -9.70
CA TRP A 30 -5.74 -8.59 -9.42
C TRP A 30 -5.87 -9.21 -8.01
N ILE A 31 -6.19 -8.42 -6.98
CA ILE A 31 -6.42 -8.91 -5.62
C ILE A 31 -7.59 -9.90 -5.59
N LEU A 32 -8.71 -9.56 -6.21
CA LEU A 32 -9.89 -10.42 -6.27
C LEU A 32 -9.60 -11.74 -6.98
N HIS A 33 -8.88 -11.70 -8.10
CA HIS A 33 -8.49 -12.90 -8.83
C HIS A 33 -7.60 -13.84 -8.01
N LEU A 34 -6.65 -13.26 -7.26
CA LEU A 34 -5.75 -14.06 -6.40
C LEU A 34 -6.47 -14.65 -5.19
N LEU A 35 -7.37 -13.90 -4.59
CA LEU A 35 -8.01 -14.30 -3.34
C LEU A 35 -9.20 -15.20 -3.57
N ASP A 36 -9.93 -15.02 -4.66
CA ASP A 36 -11.19 -15.73 -4.95
C ASP A 36 -12.05 -15.84 -3.66
N PRO A 37 -12.49 -14.70 -3.09
CA PRO A 37 -13.18 -14.71 -1.81
C PRO A 37 -14.53 -15.41 -1.94
N GLN A 38 -14.89 -16.23 -0.93
CA GLN A 38 -16.09 -17.04 -0.98
C GLN A 38 -17.23 -16.39 -0.18
N LYS A 39 -18.48 -16.55 -0.65
CA LYS A 39 -19.69 -16.14 0.10
C LYS A 39 -19.75 -16.88 1.44
N GLY A 40 -20.30 -16.22 2.45
CA GLY A 40 -20.35 -16.74 3.83
C GLY A 40 -19.05 -16.65 4.61
N SER A 41 -17.96 -16.14 4.01
CA SER A 41 -16.65 -16.02 4.69
C SER A 41 -16.64 -14.92 5.74
N ALA A 42 -15.88 -15.14 6.81
CA ALA A 42 -15.48 -14.10 7.75
C ALA A 42 -14.16 -13.46 7.27
N VAL A 43 -14.19 -12.16 6.99
CA VAL A 43 -13.06 -11.40 6.43
C VAL A 43 -12.63 -10.30 7.40
N LEU A 44 -11.32 -10.19 7.64
CA LEU A 44 -10.71 -9.09 8.39
C LEU A 44 -9.77 -8.30 7.48
N ASP A 45 -9.90 -6.97 7.44
CA ASP A 45 -8.94 -6.09 6.79
C ASP A 45 -8.20 -5.25 7.84
N VAL A 46 -6.91 -5.51 8.04
CA VAL A 46 -6.06 -4.86 9.05
C VAL A 46 -5.30 -3.70 8.40
N GLY A 47 -5.48 -2.49 8.95
CA GLY A 47 -5.06 -1.25 8.30
C GLY A 47 -5.99 -0.88 7.16
N CYS A 48 -7.30 -0.99 7.38
CA CYS A 48 -8.32 -0.83 6.35
C CYS A 48 -8.46 0.61 5.83
N GLY A 49 -7.93 1.59 6.54
CA GLY A 49 -8.04 3.01 6.19
C GLY A 49 -9.51 3.44 6.02
N SER A 50 -9.84 4.01 4.86
CA SER A 50 -11.21 4.38 4.51
C SER A 50 -12.11 3.21 4.06
N GLY A 51 -11.67 1.96 4.27
CA GLY A 51 -12.47 0.75 4.04
C GLY A 51 -12.48 0.26 2.59
N LYS A 52 -11.54 0.68 1.75
CA LYS A 52 -11.54 0.35 0.31
C LYS A 52 -11.70 -1.16 0.06
N GLN A 53 -10.88 -2.00 0.71
CA GLN A 53 -10.93 -3.45 0.54
C GLN A 53 -12.21 -4.05 1.14
N CYS A 54 -12.64 -3.56 2.29
CA CYS A 54 -13.88 -3.98 2.92
C CYS A 54 -15.09 -3.79 2.00
N PHE A 55 -15.22 -2.61 1.37
CA PHE A 55 -16.31 -2.32 0.43
C PHE A 55 -16.19 -3.11 -0.87
N LEU A 56 -14.97 -3.38 -1.32
CA LEU A 56 -14.72 -4.23 -2.49
C LEU A 56 -15.24 -5.66 -2.24
N PHE A 57 -14.88 -6.27 -1.10
CA PHE A 57 -15.37 -7.59 -0.71
C PHE A 57 -16.88 -7.60 -0.49
N TYR A 58 -17.43 -6.60 0.19
CA TYR A 58 -18.88 -6.49 0.38
C TYR A 58 -19.62 -6.51 -0.96
N LYS A 59 -19.15 -5.75 -1.94
CA LYS A 59 -19.75 -5.67 -3.27
C LYS A 59 -19.65 -7.00 -4.03
N VAL A 60 -18.46 -7.61 -4.05
CA VAL A 60 -18.22 -8.84 -4.84
C VAL A 60 -18.94 -10.04 -4.24
N LEU A 61 -19.03 -10.10 -2.91
CA LEU A 61 -19.75 -11.15 -2.18
C LEU A 61 -21.26 -10.86 -2.03
N GLU A 62 -21.74 -9.79 -2.65
CA GLU A 62 -23.18 -9.39 -2.64
C GLU A 62 -23.73 -9.21 -1.22
N GLY A 63 -22.87 -8.80 -0.27
CA GLY A 63 -23.22 -8.65 1.15
C GLY A 63 -23.29 -9.97 1.94
N ASP A 64 -22.96 -11.08 1.32
CA ASP A 64 -22.95 -12.42 1.96
C ASP A 64 -21.53 -12.73 2.49
N ALA A 65 -21.10 -11.96 3.51
CA ALA A 65 -19.86 -12.16 4.25
C ALA A 65 -19.86 -11.34 5.54
N ASP A 66 -19.17 -11.85 6.57
CA ASP A 66 -18.92 -11.12 7.81
C ASP A 66 -17.63 -10.32 7.68
N ILE A 67 -17.73 -9.04 7.32
CA ILE A 67 -16.58 -8.20 7.06
C ILE A 67 -16.28 -7.30 8.26
N THR A 68 -15.03 -7.35 8.73
CA THR A 68 -14.49 -6.45 9.75
C THR A 68 -13.33 -5.65 9.16
N GLY A 69 -13.36 -4.33 9.30
CA GLY A 69 -12.23 -3.44 8.99
C GLY A 69 -11.66 -2.83 10.28
N GLY A 70 -10.34 -2.89 10.44
CA GLY A 70 -9.65 -2.32 11.59
C GLY A 70 -8.55 -1.34 11.18
N ASP A 71 -8.54 -0.15 11.79
CA ASP A 71 -7.48 0.84 11.60
C ASP A 71 -7.27 1.66 12.87
N VAL A 72 -6.11 2.30 13.00
CA VAL A 72 -5.79 3.23 14.09
C VAL A 72 -6.11 4.68 13.72
N ASN A 73 -6.22 4.97 12.44
CA ASN A 73 -6.49 6.33 11.94
C ASN A 73 -7.99 6.64 12.00
N ARG A 74 -8.37 7.41 13.02
CA ARG A 74 -9.78 7.78 13.27
C ARG A 74 -10.42 8.59 12.15
N GLU A 75 -9.66 9.45 11.46
CA GLU A 75 -10.18 10.23 10.34
C GLU A 75 -10.57 9.32 9.16
N LEU A 76 -9.71 8.35 8.84
CA LEU A 76 -10.01 7.37 7.78
C LEU A 76 -11.16 6.44 8.17
N LEU A 77 -11.19 5.96 9.43
CA LEU A 77 -12.32 5.17 9.92
C LEU A 77 -13.65 5.93 9.88
N GLU A 78 -13.63 7.24 10.16
CA GLU A 78 -14.85 8.04 10.06
C GLU A 78 -15.34 8.13 8.61
N LYS A 79 -14.45 8.29 7.63
CA LYS A 79 -14.82 8.20 6.20
C LYS A 79 -15.40 6.82 5.86
N ALA A 80 -14.79 5.75 6.39
CA ALA A 80 -15.32 4.39 6.21
C ALA A 80 -16.72 4.24 6.84
N ARG A 81 -16.99 4.81 8.02
CA ARG A 81 -18.31 4.77 8.66
C ARG A 81 -19.37 5.51 7.84
N GLN A 82 -19.02 6.66 7.27
CA GLN A 82 -19.93 7.42 6.39
C GLN A 82 -20.31 6.63 5.13
N GLU A 83 -19.35 5.95 4.50
CA GLU A 83 -19.65 5.07 3.37
C GLU A 83 -20.45 3.83 3.80
N ASN A 84 -20.12 3.25 4.95
CA ASN A 84 -20.83 2.09 5.50
C ASN A 84 -22.30 2.40 5.83
N ALA A 85 -22.61 3.61 6.27
CA ALA A 85 -23.98 4.05 6.51
C ALA A 85 -24.85 3.99 5.24
N LYS A 86 -24.27 4.24 4.05
CA LYS A 86 -24.96 4.17 2.75
C LYS A 86 -25.39 2.75 2.38
N ILE A 87 -24.76 1.74 2.96
CA ILE A 87 -25.08 0.32 2.76
C ILE A 87 -25.74 -0.32 4.01
N GLY A 88 -26.26 0.51 4.92
CA GLY A 88 -26.96 0.04 6.12
C GLY A 88 -26.04 -0.51 7.21
N ASN A 89 -24.81 -0.02 7.33
CA ASN A 89 -23.82 -0.43 8.34
C ASN A 89 -23.50 -1.94 8.33
N ARG A 90 -23.32 -2.49 7.17
CA ARG A 90 -23.10 -3.95 6.95
C ARG A 90 -21.69 -4.41 7.27
N ILE A 91 -20.74 -3.49 7.43
CA ILE A 91 -19.33 -3.77 7.72
C ILE A 91 -19.06 -3.37 9.17
N LYS A 92 -18.42 -4.24 9.95
CA LYS A 92 -17.97 -3.93 11.30
C LYS A 92 -16.67 -3.12 11.23
N LEU A 93 -16.65 -1.90 11.75
CA LEU A 93 -15.46 -1.03 11.77
C LEU A 93 -15.00 -0.83 13.21
N ILE A 94 -13.73 -1.18 13.48
CA ILE A 94 -13.13 -1.17 14.82
C ILE A 94 -11.84 -0.35 14.87
N ASP A 95 -11.56 0.25 16.03
CA ASP A 95 -10.23 0.78 16.32
C ASP A 95 -9.27 -0.41 16.54
N LEU A 96 -8.27 -0.57 15.68
CA LEU A 96 -7.30 -1.65 15.74
C LEU A 96 -5.89 -1.14 15.53
N ASN A 97 -5.06 -1.29 16.55
CA ASN A 97 -3.63 -1.02 16.47
C ASN A 97 -2.88 -2.35 16.30
N PHE A 98 -2.27 -2.57 15.14
CA PHE A 98 -1.55 -3.82 14.89
C PHE A 98 -0.23 -3.96 15.69
N ASN A 99 0.21 -2.90 16.40
CA ASN A 99 1.30 -2.97 17.37
C ASN A 99 0.83 -3.41 18.78
N GLN A 100 -0.43 -3.78 18.93
CA GLN A 100 -1.04 -4.26 20.16
C GLN A 100 -1.80 -5.55 19.91
N ARG A 101 -2.14 -6.27 20.99
CA ARG A 101 -3.01 -7.43 20.88
C ARG A 101 -4.35 -7.02 20.27
N PHE A 102 -4.77 -7.75 19.23
CA PHE A 102 -6.04 -7.46 18.57
C PHE A 102 -7.22 -7.76 19.51
N PRO A 103 -8.23 -6.87 19.62
CA PRO A 103 -9.44 -7.10 20.40
C PRO A 103 -10.39 -8.07 19.70
N LEU A 104 -9.86 -9.20 19.25
CA LEU A 104 -10.50 -10.22 18.43
C LEU A 104 -10.18 -11.60 18.99
N ASN A 105 -11.10 -12.56 18.80
CA ASN A 105 -10.92 -13.94 19.23
C ASN A 105 -9.93 -14.68 18.32
N ASP A 106 -9.39 -15.79 18.86
CA ASP A 106 -8.59 -16.73 18.09
C ASP A 106 -9.49 -17.42 17.04
N ASP A 107 -8.91 -17.84 15.92
CA ASP A 107 -9.54 -18.68 14.89
C ASP A 107 -10.91 -18.16 14.40
N GLN A 108 -10.99 -16.85 14.17
CA GLN A 108 -12.24 -16.16 13.84
C GLN A 108 -12.44 -15.94 12.33
N TYR A 109 -11.37 -15.73 11.56
CA TYR A 109 -11.45 -15.27 10.17
C TYR A 109 -10.97 -16.32 9.17
N ASP A 110 -11.70 -16.46 8.06
CA ASP A 110 -11.33 -17.30 6.92
C ASP A 110 -10.29 -16.62 6.03
N LEU A 111 -10.36 -15.29 5.94
CA LEU A 111 -9.46 -14.45 5.18
C LEU A 111 -9.07 -13.21 6.00
N LEU A 112 -7.78 -12.95 6.12
CA LEU A 112 -7.25 -11.70 6.63
C LEU A 112 -6.47 -10.98 5.54
N THR A 113 -6.78 -9.71 5.30
CA THR A 113 -6.04 -8.85 4.38
C THR A 113 -5.34 -7.72 5.12
N SER A 114 -4.18 -7.28 4.59
CA SER A 114 -3.50 -6.05 5.01
C SER A 114 -2.81 -5.41 3.80
N CYS A 115 -3.51 -4.47 3.17
CA CYS A 115 -3.06 -3.87 1.92
C CYS A 115 -2.38 -2.53 2.17
N PHE A 116 -1.09 -2.42 1.83
CA PHE A 116 -0.27 -1.21 1.96
C PHE A 116 -0.20 -0.64 3.39
N ALA A 117 -0.30 -1.47 4.42
CA ALA A 117 -0.33 -1.04 5.82
C ALA A 117 0.76 -1.69 6.70
N ILE A 118 0.95 -2.99 6.60
CA ILE A 118 1.73 -3.79 7.57
C ILE A 118 3.20 -3.35 7.73
N TYR A 119 3.81 -2.73 6.72
CA TYR A 119 5.19 -2.26 6.82
C TYR A 119 5.38 -1.04 7.75
N TYR A 120 4.29 -0.48 8.27
CA TYR A 120 4.32 0.52 9.36
C TYR A 120 4.37 -0.12 10.75
N SER A 121 4.28 -1.45 10.88
CA SER A 121 4.39 -2.14 12.16
C SER A 121 5.72 -1.83 12.86
N GLU A 122 5.68 -1.63 14.18
CA GLU A 122 6.88 -1.45 15.01
C GLU A 122 7.52 -2.78 15.38
N ASP A 123 6.69 -3.83 15.56
CA ASP A 123 7.09 -5.21 15.84
C ASP A 123 6.43 -6.16 14.84
N ILE A 124 7.12 -6.39 13.72
CA ILE A 124 6.61 -7.22 12.63
C ILE A 124 6.33 -8.66 13.08
N PRO A 125 7.23 -9.36 13.80
CA PRO A 125 6.95 -10.71 14.28
C PRO A 125 5.69 -10.78 15.15
N PHE A 126 5.51 -9.83 16.07
CA PHE A 126 4.31 -9.75 16.90
C PHE A 126 3.06 -9.51 16.07
N THR A 127 3.09 -8.56 15.14
CA THR A 127 1.93 -8.25 14.27
C THR A 127 1.53 -9.46 13.44
N ILE A 128 2.49 -10.18 12.85
CA ILE A 128 2.22 -11.41 12.09
C ILE A 128 1.66 -12.50 13.01
N SER A 129 2.17 -12.63 14.24
CA SER A 129 1.64 -13.58 15.23
C SER A 129 0.18 -13.30 15.59
N GLU A 130 -0.21 -12.04 15.78
CA GLU A 130 -1.61 -11.68 16.02
C GLU A 130 -2.51 -11.93 14.79
N MET A 131 -2.01 -11.64 13.58
CA MET A 131 -2.72 -11.99 12.34
C MET A 131 -2.91 -13.50 12.24
N HIS A 132 -1.87 -14.29 12.51
CA HIS A 132 -1.96 -15.74 12.52
C HIS A 132 -2.95 -16.26 13.58
N ARG A 133 -2.93 -15.68 14.79
CA ARG A 133 -3.83 -16.08 15.88
C ARG A 133 -5.31 -15.97 15.51
N VAL A 134 -5.72 -14.87 14.88
CA VAL A 134 -7.12 -14.60 14.56
C VAL A 134 -7.63 -15.31 13.30
N ILE A 135 -6.73 -15.84 12.47
CA ILE A 135 -7.08 -16.65 11.29
C ILE A 135 -7.42 -18.06 11.72
N LYS A 136 -8.48 -18.64 11.17
CA LYS A 136 -8.89 -20.04 11.38
C LYS A 136 -7.83 -21.01 10.84
N PRO A 137 -7.73 -22.24 11.39
CA PRO A 137 -6.99 -23.32 10.72
C PRO A 137 -7.45 -23.48 9.26
N GLY A 138 -6.51 -23.50 8.32
CA GLY A 138 -6.80 -23.50 6.88
C GLY A 138 -7.20 -22.15 6.29
N GLY A 139 -7.39 -21.12 7.11
CA GLY A 139 -7.62 -19.76 6.65
C GLY A 139 -6.38 -19.10 6.05
N ARG A 140 -6.56 -17.98 5.39
CA ARG A 140 -5.51 -17.32 4.60
C ARG A 140 -5.21 -15.91 5.07
N LEU A 141 -3.92 -15.58 5.08
CA LEU A 141 -3.41 -14.21 5.13
C LEU A 141 -3.11 -13.73 3.71
N PHE A 142 -3.47 -12.50 3.39
CA PHE A 142 -3.00 -11.79 2.20
C PHE A 142 -2.47 -10.41 2.58
N THR A 143 -1.26 -10.10 2.15
CA THR A 143 -0.69 -8.78 2.33
C THR A 143 -0.23 -8.20 1.01
N THR A 144 -0.24 -6.87 0.86
CA THR A 144 0.42 -6.18 -0.25
C THR A 144 1.31 -5.05 0.23
N GLY A 145 2.37 -4.82 -0.54
CA GLY A 145 3.28 -3.70 -0.29
C GLY A 145 4.20 -3.42 -1.47
N PRO A 146 4.94 -2.30 -1.43
CA PRO A 146 5.86 -1.93 -2.49
C PRO A 146 7.06 -2.89 -2.52
N MET A 147 7.46 -3.31 -3.73
CA MET A 147 8.69 -4.07 -3.95
C MET A 147 9.89 -3.13 -4.19
N PRO A 148 11.14 -3.61 -4.10
CA PRO A 148 12.33 -2.79 -4.34
C PRO A 148 12.37 -2.11 -5.72
N GLU A 149 11.81 -2.76 -6.75
CA GLU A 149 11.75 -2.25 -8.12
C GLU A 149 10.65 -1.21 -8.33
N ASN A 150 9.79 -1.01 -7.33
CA ASN A 150 8.66 -0.08 -7.41
C ASN A 150 9.12 1.35 -7.68
N LYS A 151 8.56 1.99 -8.69
CA LYS A 151 8.85 3.38 -9.10
C LYS A 151 10.31 3.63 -9.53
N ARG A 152 11.02 2.67 -10.09
CA ARG A 152 12.44 2.82 -10.40
C ARG A 152 12.74 4.07 -11.22
N LEU A 153 11.96 4.35 -12.29
CA LEU A 153 12.13 5.56 -13.09
C LEU A 153 12.07 6.85 -12.26
N PHE A 154 11.20 6.91 -11.25
CA PHE A 154 11.10 8.05 -10.34
C PHE A 154 12.43 8.29 -9.61
N TYR A 155 13.04 7.24 -9.08
CA TYR A 155 14.33 7.34 -8.39
C TYR A 155 15.49 7.65 -9.36
N ASP A 156 15.47 7.07 -10.56
CA ASP A 156 16.46 7.34 -11.60
C ASP A 156 16.44 8.83 -12.00
N ILE A 157 15.26 9.43 -12.14
CA ILE A 157 15.12 10.87 -12.47
C ILE A 157 15.60 11.74 -11.30
N ILE A 158 15.30 11.39 -10.05
CA ILE A 158 15.80 12.13 -8.89
C ILE A 158 17.33 12.06 -8.83
N TYR A 159 17.90 10.86 -9.02
CA TYR A 159 19.34 10.71 -9.06
C TYR A 159 20.00 11.56 -10.17
N GLU A 160 19.43 11.53 -11.38
CA GLU A 160 19.95 12.32 -12.50
C GLU A 160 19.85 13.83 -12.22
N ALA A 161 18.77 14.27 -11.58
CA ALA A 161 18.54 15.66 -11.24
C ALA A 161 19.46 16.16 -10.11
N THR A 162 19.79 15.32 -9.13
CA THR A 162 20.49 15.73 -7.90
C THR A 162 21.90 15.19 -7.78
N GLN A 163 22.25 14.14 -8.53
CA GLN A 163 23.47 13.33 -8.38
C GLN A 163 23.64 12.71 -6.97
N LEU A 164 22.55 12.66 -6.18
CA LEU A 164 22.56 12.06 -4.85
C LEU A 164 22.15 10.59 -4.92
N PRO A 165 22.88 9.69 -4.25
CA PRO A 165 22.49 8.28 -4.18
C PRO A 165 21.18 8.15 -3.41
N ILE A 166 20.18 7.48 -4.02
CA ILE A 166 18.90 7.24 -3.39
C ILE A 166 19.02 6.01 -2.49
N PRO A 167 18.78 6.14 -1.17
CA PRO A 167 18.82 5.01 -0.27
C PRO A 167 17.64 4.05 -0.53
N PRO A 168 17.75 2.78 -0.12
CA PRO A 168 16.61 1.86 -0.14
C PRO A 168 15.42 2.44 0.62
N MET A 169 14.24 2.47 -0.01
CA MET A 169 13.04 3.01 0.63
C MET A 169 12.59 2.11 1.77
N PRO A 170 12.33 2.67 2.97
CA PRO A 170 12.02 1.90 4.16
C PRO A 170 10.82 0.94 3.97
N GLY A 171 9.74 1.40 3.34
CA GLY A 171 8.54 0.60 3.10
C GLY A 171 8.81 -0.64 2.26
N SER A 172 9.48 -0.49 1.11
CA SER A 172 9.78 -1.61 0.22
C SER A 172 10.81 -2.57 0.81
N SER A 173 11.84 -2.05 1.49
CA SER A 173 12.83 -2.89 2.16
C SER A 173 12.22 -3.72 3.27
N ARG A 174 11.35 -3.14 4.10
CA ARG A 174 10.67 -3.88 5.18
C ARG A 174 9.70 -4.91 4.63
N TYR A 175 8.93 -4.55 3.61
CA TYR A 175 7.93 -5.44 3.04
C TYR A 175 8.58 -6.67 2.38
N SER A 176 9.53 -6.46 1.49
CA SER A 176 10.16 -7.53 0.72
C SER A 176 11.10 -8.43 1.53
N SER A 177 11.57 -8.01 2.70
CA SER A 177 12.49 -8.79 3.52
C SER A 177 11.91 -9.17 4.88
N GLN A 178 11.65 -8.20 5.76
CA GLN A 178 11.27 -8.49 7.15
C GLN A 178 9.87 -9.09 7.27
N ILE A 179 8.89 -8.52 6.54
CA ILE A 179 7.51 -9.03 6.58
C ILE A 179 7.44 -10.39 5.90
N PHE A 180 8.06 -10.55 4.73
CA PHE A 180 8.12 -11.83 4.04
C PHE A 180 8.72 -12.92 4.93
N LYS A 181 9.86 -12.65 5.58
CA LYS A 181 10.49 -13.58 6.50
C LYS A 181 9.57 -13.94 7.68
N ALA A 182 8.95 -12.96 8.32
CA ALA A 182 8.05 -13.19 9.46
C ALA A 182 6.82 -14.04 9.08
N ILE A 183 6.30 -13.86 7.87
CA ILE A 183 5.21 -14.69 7.33
C ILE A 183 5.71 -16.12 7.10
N GLN A 184 6.89 -16.31 6.49
CA GLN A 184 7.46 -17.64 6.26
C GLN A 184 7.74 -18.42 7.56
N GLU A 185 8.06 -17.72 8.65
CA GLU A 185 8.34 -18.34 9.95
C GLU A 185 7.08 -18.80 10.68
N GLN A 186 5.89 -18.27 10.33
CA GLN A 186 4.66 -18.50 11.10
C GLN A 186 3.56 -19.21 10.32
N PHE A 187 3.61 -19.24 9.00
CA PHE A 187 2.62 -19.85 8.14
C PHE A 187 3.16 -21.07 7.40
N LEU A 188 2.28 -22.06 7.13
CA LEU A 188 2.66 -23.33 6.53
C LEU A 188 3.09 -23.21 5.06
N LYS A 189 2.40 -22.36 4.30
CA LYS A 189 2.62 -22.17 2.86
C LYS A 189 2.60 -20.69 2.55
N VAL A 190 3.59 -20.21 1.82
CA VAL A 190 3.66 -18.80 1.38
C VAL A 190 3.85 -18.75 -0.13
N GLU A 191 2.96 -18.06 -0.80
CA GLU A 191 3.01 -17.79 -2.23
C GLU A 191 3.32 -16.31 -2.46
N VAL A 192 4.19 -16.02 -3.44
CA VAL A 192 4.58 -14.67 -3.82
C VAL A 192 4.02 -14.35 -5.19
N HIS A 193 3.29 -13.26 -5.28
CA HIS A 193 2.71 -12.75 -6.51
C HIS A 193 3.19 -11.32 -6.76
N ILE A 194 3.46 -10.99 -8.02
CA ILE A 194 3.92 -9.65 -8.39
C ILE A 194 2.88 -9.00 -9.30
N PHE A 195 2.50 -7.78 -8.94
CA PHE A 195 1.66 -6.93 -9.77
C PHE A 195 2.49 -5.78 -10.33
N GLU A 196 2.56 -5.70 -11.63
CA GLU A 196 3.20 -4.61 -12.35
C GLU A 196 2.16 -3.76 -13.05
N ASN A 197 2.19 -2.44 -12.83
CA ASN A 197 1.32 -1.49 -13.50
C ASN A 197 2.14 -0.34 -14.08
N PRO A 198 2.42 -0.33 -15.38
CA PRO A 198 3.08 0.78 -16.05
C PRO A 198 2.17 2.01 -16.06
N LEU A 199 2.67 3.12 -15.49
CA LEU A 199 2.07 4.45 -15.63
C LEU A 199 2.73 5.15 -16.80
N VAL A 200 1.95 5.59 -17.77
CA VAL A 200 2.45 6.22 -18.99
C VAL A 200 2.14 7.72 -18.96
N PHE A 201 3.19 8.54 -19.01
CA PHE A 201 3.10 10.00 -19.02
C PHE A 201 3.62 10.55 -20.34
N GLU A 202 2.72 11.09 -21.16
CA GLU A 202 3.06 11.77 -22.40
C GLU A 202 3.44 13.24 -22.18
N ASN A 203 3.04 13.80 -21.03
CA ASN A 203 3.35 15.16 -20.57
C ASN A 203 4.01 15.10 -19.19
N VAL A 204 4.78 16.14 -18.86
CA VAL A 204 5.56 16.18 -17.63
C VAL A 204 4.70 16.47 -16.39
N GLU A 205 3.62 17.26 -16.52
CA GLU A 205 2.83 17.76 -15.41
C GLU A 205 2.25 16.64 -14.52
N PRO A 206 1.64 15.57 -15.08
CA PRO A 206 1.14 14.47 -14.26
C PRO A 206 2.26 13.72 -13.52
N PHE A 207 3.43 13.58 -14.13
CA PHE A 207 4.60 12.99 -13.47
C PHE A 207 5.11 13.86 -12.33
N LEU A 208 5.14 15.19 -12.50
CA LEU A 208 5.52 16.13 -11.42
C LEU A 208 4.50 16.13 -10.28
N ALA A 209 3.21 16.08 -10.59
CA ALA A 209 2.15 15.96 -9.58
C ALA A 209 2.31 14.65 -8.78
N TYR A 210 2.57 13.54 -9.46
CA TYR A 210 2.88 12.26 -8.82
C TYR A 210 4.14 12.36 -7.94
N THR A 211 5.19 13.02 -8.44
CA THR A 211 6.46 13.21 -7.73
C THR A 211 6.25 13.98 -6.44
N ARG A 212 5.56 15.12 -6.47
CA ARG A 212 5.24 15.92 -5.27
C ARG A 212 4.50 15.08 -4.22
N ALA A 213 3.45 14.39 -4.64
CA ALA A 213 2.67 13.54 -3.75
C ALA A 213 3.50 12.38 -3.18
N SER A 214 4.38 11.77 -4.00
CA SER A 214 5.24 10.66 -3.55
C SER A 214 6.35 11.07 -2.60
N LEU A 215 6.86 12.29 -2.71
CA LEU A 215 7.89 12.82 -1.80
C LEU A 215 7.32 13.10 -0.39
N SER A 216 6.00 13.17 -0.24
CA SER A 216 5.36 13.33 1.06
C SER A 216 5.36 12.03 1.89
N GLU A 217 5.46 10.85 1.27
CA GLU A 217 5.47 9.54 1.96
C GLU A 217 6.61 9.44 2.99
N ASP A 218 7.82 9.89 2.60
CA ASP A 218 9.03 9.85 3.44
C ASP A 218 9.62 11.26 3.59
N ARG A 219 8.77 12.22 3.96
CA ARG A 219 9.09 13.66 3.96
C ARG A 219 10.40 14.01 4.67
N ARG A 220 10.69 13.37 5.81
CA ARG A 220 11.94 13.61 6.53
C ARG A 220 13.16 13.18 5.73
N LEU A 221 13.08 11.98 5.14
CA LEU A 221 14.17 11.45 4.32
C LEU A 221 14.48 12.39 3.15
N TRP A 222 13.45 12.79 2.41
CA TRP A 222 13.62 13.68 1.27
C TRP A 222 14.08 15.08 1.68
N LYS A 223 13.58 15.62 2.79
CA LYS A 223 14.05 16.90 3.32
C LYS A 223 15.55 16.87 3.59
N THR A 224 16.02 15.85 4.32
CA THR A 224 17.44 15.68 4.63
C THR A 224 18.27 15.48 3.36
N LEU A 225 17.78 14.64 2.43
CA LEU A 225 18.50 14.36 1.18
C LEU A 225 18.65 15.62 0.29
N PHE A 226 17.66 16.52 0.32
CA PHE A 226 17.66 17.74 -0.53
C PHE A 226 18.22 18.99 0.18
N GLU A 227 18.65 18.88 1.44
CA GLU A 227 19.11 20.02 2.23
C GLU A 227 20.30 20.74 1.54
N ASP A 228 21.27 19.97 1.06
CA ASP A 228 22.49 20.49 0.42
C ASP A 228 22.32 20.80 -1.08
N THR A 229 21.14 20.57 -1.66
CA THR A 229 20.88 20.78 -3.11
C THR A 229 20.02 22.00 -3.41
N GLY A 230 19.94 22.97 -2.50
CA GLY A 230 19.14 24.17 -2.67
C GLY A 230 17.67 24.03 -2.26
N GLY A 231 17.30 22.89 -1.65
CA GLY A 231 15.99 22.64 -1.08
C GLY A 231 14.97 22.07 -2.07
N PHE A 232 13.78 21.80 -1.54
CA PHE A 232 12.73 21.03 -2.22
C PHE A 232 12.31 21.61 -3.59
N GLU A 233 12.05 22.92 -3.68
CA GLU A 233 11.56 23.51 -4.92
C GLU A 233 12.67 23.57 -6.00
N HIS A 234 13.92 23.78 -5.60
CA HIS A 234 15.04 23.69 -6.53
C HIS A 234 15.16 22.28 -7.12
N VAL A 235 15.09 21.25 -6.27
CA VAL A 235 15.11 19.85 -6.73
C VAL A 235 13.92 19.54 -7.64
N MET A 236 12.73 20.02 -7.32
CA MET A 236 11.57 19.85 -8.20
C MET A 236 11.76 20.50 -9.57
N GLN A 237 12.44 21.65 -9.64
CA GLN A 237 12.79 22.28 -10.93
C GLN A 237 13.80 21.42 -11.72
N GLN A 238 14.81 20.84 -11.06
CA GLN A 238 15.76 19.94 -11.71
C GLN A 238 15.06 18.66 -12.23
N ILE A 239 14.18 18.07 -11.41
CA ILE A 239 13.37 16.92 -11.82
C ILE A 239 12.51 17.26 -13.05
N ASN A 240 11.89 18.45 -13.09
CA ASN A 240 11.13 18.91 -14.25
C ASN A 240 12.00 18.97 -15.50
N ASN A 241 13.21 19.56 -15.41
CA ASN A 241 14.12 19.67 -16.53
C ASN A 241 14.50 18.28 -17.09
N VAL A 242 14.91 17.35 -16.21
CA VAL A 242 15.27 15.98 -16.59
C VAL A 242 14.08 15.24 -17.20
N ALA A 243 12.92 15.29 -16.57
CA ALA A 243 11.72 14.61 -17.05
C ALA A 243 11.27 15.15 -18.42
N THR A 244 11.27 16.47 -18.61
CA THR A 244 10.94 17.13 -19.88
C THR A 244 11.91 16.71 -20.98
N GLN A 245 13.21 16.70 -20.69
CA GLN A 245 14.22 16.25 -21.64
C GLN A 245 14.01 14.77 -22.05
N ARG A 246 13.72 13.90 -21.08
CA ARG A 246 13.46 12.48 -21.37
C ARG A 246 12.19 12.28 -22.21
N ILE A 247 11.12 13.08 -21.97
CA ILE A 247 9.91 13.04 -22.80
C ILE A 247 10.24 13.52 -24.22
N ALA A 248 10.99 14.61 -24.38
CA ALA A 248 11.40 15.10 -25.69
C ALA A 248 12.21 14.06 -26.49
N GLN A 249 13.02 13.25 -25.81
CA GLN A 249 13.85 12.22 -26.45
C GLN A 249 13.08 10.92 -26.75
N LYS A 250 12.16 10.52 -25.87
CA LYS A 250 11.50 9.17 -25.89
C LYS A 250 10.01 9.24 -26.19
N GLY A 251 9.42 10.42 -26.33
CA GLY A 251 8.00 10.66 -26.54
C GLY A 251 7.15 10.50 -25.27
N LYS A 252 7.62 9.78 -24.26
CA LYS A 252 6.87 9.51 -23.02
C LYS A 252 7.80 9.05 -21.90
N LEU A 253 7.31 9.13 -20.65
CA LEU A 253 7.86 8.41 -19.49
C LEU A 253 7.01 7.20 -19.18
N VAL A 254 7.64 6.06 -18.87
CA VAL A 254 6.96 4.86 -18.39
C VAL A 254 7.52 4.48 -17.04
N MET A 255 6.71 4.68 -16.00
CA MET A 255 7.07 4.37 -14.63
C MET A 255 6.26 3.19 -14.12
N THR A 256 6.91 2.04 -13.91
CA THR A 256 6.21 0.84 -13.45
C THR A 256 6.05 0.84 -11.94
N LYS A 257 4.80 0.70 -11.50
CA LYS A 257 4.46 0.37 -10.12
C LYS A 257 4.62 -1.14 -9.95
N VAL A 258 5.47 -1.53 -8.98
CA VAL A 258 5.72 -2.94 -8.66
C VAL A 258 5.26 -3.22 -7.24
N VAL A 259 4.24 -4.04 -7.10
CA VAL A 259 3.61 -4.42 -5.83
C VAL A 259 3.77 -5.91 -5.62
N GLY A 260 4.25 -6.30 -4.46
CA GLY A 260 4.23 -7.68 -4.01
C GLY A 260 2.89 -8.01 -3.34
N GLY A 261 2.40 -9.22 -3.55
CA GLY A 261 1.33 -9.84 -2.80
C GLY A 261 1.82 -11.16 -2.21
N PHE A 262 1.70 -11.31 -0.89
CA PHE A 262 2.01 -12.57 -0.22
C PHE A 262 0.71 -13.21 0.24
N ILE A 263 0.45 -14.43 -0.21
CA ILE A 263 -0.63 -15.29 0.28
C ILE A 263 -0.02 -16.34 1.18
N ALA A 264 -0.53 -16.48 2.39
CA ALA A 264 -0.06 -17.49 3.33
C ALA A 264 -1.24 -18.26 3.94
N THR A 265 -1.08 -19.56 4.17
CA THR A 265 -2.11 -20.44 4.75
C THR A 265 -1.70 -20.85 6.16
N LYS A 266 -2.63 -20.73 7.12
CA LYS A 266 -2.46 -21.20 8.50
C LYS A 266 -2.62 -22.71 8.62
#